data_d0aa6ca82cd3c59f323a5567864f495f
#
_entry.id   d0aa6ca82cd3c59f323a5567864f495f
#
_cell.length_a   1.000
_cell.length_b   1.000
_cell.length_c   1.000
_cell.angle_alpha   90.00
_cell.angle_beta   90.00
_cell.angle_gamma   90.00
#
_symmetry.space_group_name_H-M   'P 1'
#
loop_
_entity.id
_entity.type
_entity.pdbx_description
1 polymer ?
#
loop_
_entity_poly.entity_id
_entity_poly.type
_entity_poly.pdbx_seq_one_letter_code
_entity_poly.pdbx_strand_id
1 'polypeptide(L)'
;MLAVVNVVGSSIARAADYVLYTYAGPEIAVASTKAYMVQLCTLYLFAFRLAYARGRLSEAETRRLTAELLRAGEVIQPRLADCEQIKYLASRFVNTQSCFFIGRGFDYALSLEGSLKLKEISYVHSDAYAAGELKHGTISLITDGVPVIALATQKQVYEKTISNAKETKSRGARVILFTTKDVVVPEGVADYVVRLDDYDELLMPLQLIVPLQLFAYYMAVLRGCDVDKPRNLAKSVTVE
;
A
#
# COMPACT_ATOMS: atom_id res chain seq x y z
N MET A 1 -1.82 28.68 -1.41
CA MET A 1 -1.46 27.35 -0.85
C MET A 1 -2.74 26.51 -0.70
N LEU A 2 -2.74 25.25 -1.15
CA LEU A 2 -3.84 24.29 -0.91
C LEU A 2 -3.39 23.32 0.19
N ALA A 3 -4.23 23.13 1.22
CA ALA A 3 -4.00 22.16 2.29
C ALA A 3 -5.01 20.99 2.20
N VAL A 4 -4.53 19.77 2.36
CA VAL A 4 -5.34 18.56 2.54
C VAL A 4 -5.13 18.10 3.98
N VAL A 5 -6.14 18.24 4.83
CA VAL A 5 -6.00 18.04 6.27
C VAL A 5 -7.22 17.34 6.86
N ASN A 6 -7.00 16.60 7.95
CA ASN A 6 -8.08 15.95 8.68
C ASN A 6 -8.62 16.80 9.85
N VAL A 7 -7.74 17.59 10.50
CA VAL A 7 -8.12 18.35 11.70
C VAL A 7 -8.62 19.73 11.33
N VAL A 8 -9.89 19.97 11.58
CA VAL A 8 -10.52 21.29 11.39
C VAL A 8 -9.86 22.31 12.31
N GLY A 9 -9.53 23.49 11.75
CA GLY A 9 -8.91 24.57 12.52
C GLY A 9 -7.44 24.33 12.90
N SER A 10 -6.77 23.32 12.31
CA SER A 10 -5.32 23.14 12.50
C SER A 10 -4.52 24.36 12.02
N SER A 11 -3.27 24.49 12.46
CA SER A 11 -2.41 25.60 12.06
C SER A 11 -2.23 25.66 10.53
N ILE A 12 -2.09 24.52 9.87
CA ILE A 12 -1.99 24.41 8.41
C ILE A 12 -3.30 24.87 7.74
N ALA A 13 -4.47 24.44 8.27
CA ALA A 13 -5.76 24.85 7.74
C ALA A 13 -5.96 26.38 7.84
N ARG A 14 -5.49 27.00 8.94
CA ARG A 14 -5.57 28.47 9.10
C ARG A 14 -4.61 29.25 8.22
N ALA A 15 -3.49 28.64 7.87
CA ALA A 15 -2.46 29.28 7.03
C ALA A 15 -2.70 29.09 5.52
N ALA A 16 -3.58 28.19 5.12
CA ALA A 16 -3.85 27.86 3.72
C ALA A 16 -4.89 28.80 3.10
N ASP A 17 -4.71 29.12 1.80
CA ASP A 17 -5.71 29.88 1.02
C ASP A 17 -6.94 29.02 0.71
N TYR A 18 -6.73 27.70 0.53
CA TYR A 18 -7.78 26.71 0.25
C TYR A 18 -7.56 25.46 1.09
N VAL A 19 -8.65 24.85 1.57
CA VAL A 19 -8.58 23.66 2.42
C VAL A 19 -9.52 22.59 1.90
N LEU A 20 -9.00 21.37 1.78
CA LEU A 20 -9.77 20.15 1.59
C LEU A 20 -9.68 19.32 2.87
N TYR A 21 -10.81 19.16 3.54
CA TYR A 21 -10.90 18.31 4.73
C TYR A 21 -11.16 16.86 4.34
N THR A 22 -10.39 15.94 4.92
CA THR A 22 -10.52 14.50 4.62
C THR A 22 -11.67 13.84 5.40
N TYR A 23 -12.09 14.43 6.53
CA TYR A 23 -13.16 13.90 7.40
C TYR A 23 -12.94 12.45 7.87
N ALA A 24 -11.68 12.00 7.98
CA ALA A 24 -11.37 10.67 8.49
C ALA A 24 -11.76 10.45 9.97
N GLY A 25 -12.09 11.54 10.67
CA GLY A 25 -12.33 11.52 12.11
C GLY A 25 -11.04 11.28 12.91
N PRO A 26 -11.14 11.11 14.24
CA PRO A 26 -9.97 10.83 15.08
C PRO A 26 -9.39 9.45 14.75
N GLU A 27 -8.06 9.39 14.59
CA GLU A 27 -7.30 8.18 14.43
C GLU A 27 -6.46 7.97 15.67
N ILE A 28 -6.79 6.92 16.44
CA ILE A 28 -6.20 6.68 17.77
C ILE A 28 -4.82 6.06 17.64
N ALA A 29 -4.66 5.07 16.74
CA ALA A 29 -3.39 4.43 16.49
C ALA A 29 -2.35 5.42 15.94
N VAL A 30 -1.10 5.26 16.37
CA VAL A 30 0.00 6.11 15.92
C VAL A 30 0.25 5.91 14.42
N ALA A 31 0.34 4.66 13.96
CA ALA A 31 0.47 4.33 12.55
C ALA A 31 -0.83 4.64 11.79
N SER A 32 -0.73 5.47 10.76
CA SER A 32 -1.90 5.89 9.99
C SER A 32 -2.39 4.77 9.06
N THR A 33 -3.69 4.50 9.09
CA THR A 33 -4.37 3.53 8.20
C THR A 33 -5.54 4.18 7.48
N LYS A 34 -6.64 4.45 8.19
CA LYS A 34 -7.82 5.09 7.58
C LYS A 34 -7.53 6.52 7.09
N ALA A 35 -6.70 7.28 7.82
CA ALA A 35 -6.36 8.64 7.42
C ALA A 35 -5.60 8.66 6.08
N TYR A 36 -4.67 7.72 5.87
CA TYR A 36 -4.00 7.52 4.58
C TYR A 36 -5.01 7.24 3.47
N MET A 37 -5.93 6.29 3.69
CA MET A 37 -6.94 5.90 2.72
C MET A 37 -7.83 7.08 2.30
N VAL A 38 -8.36 7.82 3.28
CA VAL A 38 -9.27 8.94 3.00
C VAL A 38 -8.51 10.11 2.37
N GLN A 39 -7.24 10.32 2.74
CA GLN A 39 -6.39 11.31 2.08
C GLN A 39 -6.17 10.96 0.60
N LEU A 40 -5.92 9.68 0.29
CA LEU A 40 -5.79 9.20 -1.07
C LEU A 40 -7.09 9.41 -1.86
N CYS A 41 -8.26 9.09 -1.30
CA CYS A 41 -9.56 9.38 -1.90
C CYS A 41 -9.75 10.88 -2.19
N THR A 42 -9.36 11.74 -1.25
CA THR A 42 -9.45 13.20 -1.41
C THR A 42 -8.57 13.68 -2.56
N LEU A 43 -7.35 13.14 -2.68
CA LEU A 43 -6.43 13.47 -3.77
C LEU A 43 -6.95 12.95 -5.14
N TYR A 44 -7.60 11.79 -5.19
CA TYR A 44 -8.27 11.31 -6.40
C TYR A 44 -9.39 12.26 -6.84
N LEU A 45 -10.28 12.67 -5.92
CA LEU A 45 -11.35 13.62 -6.24
C LEU A 45 -10.79 14.95 -6.75
N PHE A 46 -9.73 15.44 -6.11
CA PHE A 46 -9.05 16.66 -6.56
C PHE A 46 -8.46 16.49 -7.96
N ALA A 47 -7.77 15.37 -8.21
CA ALA A 47 -7.17 15.07 -9.52
C ALA A 47 -8.25 14.95 -10.62
N PHE A 48 -9.37 14.27 -10.36
CA PHE A 48 -10.47 14.15 -11.32
C PHE A 48 -11.08 15.52 -11.63
N ARG A 49 -11.30 16.34 -10.61
CA ARG A 49 -11.83 17.70 -10.80
C ARG A 49 -10.87 18.57 -11.59
N LEU A 50 -9.58 18.50 -11.31
CA LEU A 50 -8.55 19.25 -12.02
C LEU A 50 -8.45 18.79 -13.49
N ALA A 51 -8.46 17.48 -13.74
CA ALA A 51 -8.42 16.90 -15.08
C ALA A 51 -9.65 17.31 -15.91
N TYR A 52 -10.84 17.29 -15.30
CA TYR A 52 -12.06 17.79 -15.92
C TYR A 52 -11.97 19.29 -16.26
N ALA A 53 -11.55 20.11 -15.29
CA ALA A 53 -11.42 21.55 -15.49
C ALA A 53 -10.41 21.94 -16.58
N ARG A 54 -9.41 21.05 -16.85
CA ARG A 54 -8.41 21.21 -17.89
C ARG A 54 -8.79 20.52 -19.21
N GLY A 55 -10.00 20.00 -19.32
CA GLY A 55 -10.48 19.28 -20.52
C GLY A 55 -9.74 17.98 -20.83
N ARG A 56 -9.12 17.35 -19.80
CA ARG A 56 -8.41 16.05 -19.92
C ARG A 56 -9.32 14.87 -19.65
N LEU A 57 -10.40 15.07 -18.91
CA LEU A 57 -11.49 14.11 -18.72
C LEU A 57 -12.80 14.74 -19.20
N SER A 58 -13.62 13.95 -19.84
CA SER A 58 -15.01 14.31 -20.16
C SER A 58 -15.86 14.27 -18.88
N GLU A 59 -17.05 14.88 -18.93
CA GLU A 59 -18.00 14.79 -17.82
C GLU A 59 -18.41 13.35 -17.53
N ALA A 60 -18.62 12.55 -18.58
CA ALA A 60 -19.00 11.13 -18.44
C ALA A 60 -17.89 10.31 -17.75
N GLU A 61 -16.64 10.49 -18.14
CA GLU A 61 -15.49 9.81 -17.50
C GLU A 61 -15.29 10.26 -16.05
N THR A 62 -15.45 11.55 -15.78
CA THR A 62 -15.36 12.08 -14.42
C THR A 62 -16.44 11.48 -13.52
N ARG A 63 -17.68 11.37 -14.00
CA ARG A 63 -18.79 10.73 -13.29
C ARG A 63 -18.50 9.24 -13.06
N ARG A 64 -18.02 8.53 -14.09
CA ARG A 64 -17.64 7.10 -13.98
C ARG A 64 -16.59 6.88 -12.91
N LEU A 65 -15.45 7.61 -12.98
CA LEU A 65 -14.37 7.48 -12.01
C LEU A 65 -14.79 7.85 -10.58
N THR A 66 -15.65 8.87 -10.43
CA THR A 66 -16.20 9.24 -9.13
C THR A 66 -17.13 8.15 -8.58
N ALA A 67 -17.94 7.54 -9.42
CA ALA A 67 -18.80 6.42 -9.03
C ALA A 67 -17.96 5.19 -8.61
N GLU A 68 -16.91 4.87 -9.36
CA GLU A 68 -15.97 3.81 -8.97
C GLU A 68 -15.26 4.11 -7.66
N LEU A 69 -14.86 5.36 -7.42
CA LEU A 69 -14.26 5.76 -6.14
C LEU A 69 -15.23 5.57 -4.96
N LEU A 70 -16.52 5.86 -5.14
CA LEU A 70 -17.54 5.64 -4.13
C LEU A 70 -17.75 4.15 -3.81
N ARG A 71 -17.52 3.25 -4.77
CA ARG A 71 -17.56 1.81 -4.58
C ARG A 71 -16.36 1.23 -3.81
N ALA A 72 -15.32 2.04 -3.52
CA ALA A 72 -14.12 1.56 -2.83
C ALA A 72 -14.43 0.79 -1.54
N GLY A 73 -15.40 1.26 -0.76
CA GLY A 73 -15.82 0.58 0.48
C GLY A 73 -16.37 -0.83 0.22
N GLU A 74 -17.18 -1.03 -0.82
CA GLU A 74 -17.74 -2.32 -1.21
C GLU A 74 -16.64 -3.29 -1.68
N VAL A 75 -15.65 -2.78 -2.41
CA VAL A 75 -14.51 -3.56 -2.93
C VAL A 75 -13.56 -3.98 -1.80
N ILE A 76 -13.40 -3.15 -0.78
CA ILE A 76 -12.49 -3.37 0.35
C ILE A 76 -13.11 -4.31 1.40
N GLN A 77 -14.40 -4.20 1.65
CA GLN A 77 -15.08 -4.90 2.74
C GLN A 77 -14.86 -6.44 2.74
N PRO A 78 -14.91 -7.15 1.60
CA PRO A 78 -14.63 -8.58 1.58
C PRO A 78 -13.23 -8.94 2.08
N ARG A 79 -12.24 -8.08 1.85
CA ARG A 79 -10.86 -8.26 2.31
C ARG A 79 -10.71 -8.08 3.81
N LEU A 80 -11.51 -7.21 4.39
CA LEU A 80 -11.57 -7.03 5.85
C LEU A 80 -12.35 -8.16 6.52
N ALA A 81 -13.34 -8.74 5.84
CA ALA A 81 -14.14 -9.85 6.35
C ALA A 81 -13.39 -11.19 6.31
N ASP A 82 -12.52 -11.40 5.30
CA ASP A 82 -11.70 -12.61 5.14
C ASP A 82 -10.22 -12.26 5.09
N CYS A 83 -9.57 -12.35 6.23
CA CYS A 83 -8.15 -12.06 6.42
C CYS A 83 -7.28 -13.32 6.58
N GLU A 84 -7.84 -14.53 6.50
CA GLU A 84 -7.13 -15.76 6.85
C GLU A 84 -5.89 -16.00 5.99
N GLN A 85 -5.94 -15.71 4.69
CA GLN A 85 -4.77 -15.82 3.83
C GLN A 85 -3.62 -14.90 4.30
N ILE A 86 -3.94 -13.64 4.63
CA ILE A 86 -2.93 -12.65 5.06
C ILE A 86 -2.36 -13.01 6.44
N LYS A 87 -3.22 -13.46 7.34
CA LYS A 87 -2.82 -13.95 8.67
C LYS A 87 -1.91 -15.17 8.56
N TYR A 88 -2.23 -16.11 7.69
CA TYR A 88 -1.36 -17.26 7.39
C TYR A 88 0.00 -16.79 6.87
N LEU A 89 0.04 -15.89 5.90
CA LEU A 89 1.29 -15.34 5.38
C LEU A 89 2.11 -14.68 6.50
N ALA A 90 1.51 -13.84 7.33
CA ALA A 90 2.19 -13.23 8.47
C ALA A 90 2.80 -14.29 9.41
N SER A 91 2.08 -15.37 9.68
CA SER A 91 2.60 -16.47 10.53
C SER A 91 3.82 -17.17 9.94
N ARG A 92 3.89 -17.27 8.60
CA ARG A 92 5.05 -17.88 7.92
C ARG A 92 6.32 -17.05 8.03
N PHE A 93 6.18 -15.74 8.21
CA PHE A 93 7.31 -14.79 8.21
C PHE A 93 7.50 -14.07 9.55
N VAL A 94 6.82 -14.49 10.61
CA VAL A 94 6.86 -13.85 11.93
C VAL A 94 8.28 -13.67 12.48
N ASN A 95 9.19 -14.58 12.20
CA ASN A 95 10.57 -14.58 12.70
C ASN A 95 11.55 -13.85 11.75
N THR A 96 11.08 -13.31 10.62
CA THR A 96 11.98 -12.60 9.71
C THR A 96 12.53 -11.34 10.35
N GLN A 97 13.79 -11.00 10.03
CA GLN A 97 14.43 -9.77 10.48
C GLN A 97 14.37 -8.66 9.42
N SER A 98 14.21 -9.06 8.15
CA SER A 98 14.11 -8.13 7.04
C SER A 98 13.05 -8.58 6.03
N CYS A 99 12.49 -7.61 5.30
CA CYS A 99 11.50 -7.83 4.25
C CYS A 99 11.68 -6.77 3.17
N PHE A 100 11.58 -7.17 1.92
CA PHE A 100 11.68 -6.25 0.79
C PHE A 100 10.32 -6.10 0.11
N PHE A 101 10.01 -4.88 -0.30
CA PHE A 101 8.85 -4.58 -1.11
C PHE A 101 9.32 -4.11 -2.48
N ILE A 102 8.72 -4.63 -3.54
CA ILE A 102 9.04 -4.21 -4.91
C ILE A 102 7.78 -3.97 -5.72
N GLY A 103 7.81 -2.94 -6.54
CA GLY A 103 6.72 -2.58 -7.44
C GLY A 103 7.18 -1.62 -8.53
N ARG A 104 6.28 -1.29 -9.45
CA ARG A 104 6.51 -0.28 -10.50
C ARG A 104 5.33 0.68 -10.54
N GLY A 105 5.56 1.95 -10.90
CA GLY A 105 4.50 2.95 -10.97
C GLY A 105 3.79 3.11 -9.61
N PHE A 106 2.46 3.01 -9.58
CA PHE A 106 1.67 3.10 -8.35
C PHE A 106 1.98 1.98 -7.37
N ASP A 107 2.27 0.78 -7.86
CA ASP A 107 2.66 -0.35 -7.03
C ASP A 107 3.96 -0.07 -6.25
N TYR A 108 4.90 0.68 -6.82
CA TYR A 108 6.07 1.13 -6.08
C TYR A 108 5.72 2.13 -4.97
N ALA A 109 4.84 3.09 -5.25
CA ALA A 109 4.39 4.04 -4.24
C ALA A 109 3.68 3.32 -3.06
N LEU A 110 2.87 2.30 -3.36
CA LEU A 110 2.24 1.47 -2.31
C LEU A 110 3.24 0.56 -1.60
N SER A 111 4.29 0.11 -2.27
CA SER A 111 5.39 -0.62 -1.65
C SER A 111 6.06 0.19 -0.54
N LEU A 112 6.24 1.51 -0.75
CA LEU A 112 6.77 2.41 0.27
C LEU A 112 5.86 2.46 1.51
N GLU A 113 4.54 2.61 1.31
CA GLU A 113 3.57 2.64 2.42
C GLU A 113 3.47 1.27 3.13
N GLY A 114 3.43 0.17 2.37
CA GLY A 114 3.42 -1.18 2.96
C GLY A 114 4.66 -1.46 3.80
N SER A 115 5.83 -1.10 3.29
CA SER A 115 7.10 -1.18 4.02
C SER A 115 7.09 -0.31 5.28
N LEU A 116 6.58 0.93 5.18
CA LEU A 116 6.46 1.83 6.31
C LEU A 116 5.58 1.22 7.42
N LYS A 117 4.39 0.73 7.08
CA LYS A 117 3.49 0.08 8.06
C LYS A 117 4.16 -1.11 8.74
N LEU A 118 4.84 -1.96 7.97
CA LEU A 118 5.52 -3.13 8.53
C LEU A 118 6.59 -2.72 9.54
N LYS A 119 7.46 -1.77 9.21
CA LYS A 119 8.52 -1.32 10.12
C LYS A 119 8.00 -0.58 11.36
N GLU A 120 6.96 0.24 11.19
CA GLU A 120 6.40 1.04 12.29
C GLU A 120 5.84 0.18 13.42
N ILE A 121 5.08 -0.87 13.10
CA ILE A 121 4.31 -1.61 14.12
C ILE A 121 4.88 -2.98 14.45
N SER A 122 5.62 -3.64 13.52
CA SER A 122 6.20 -4.97 13.77
C SER A 122 7.70 -4.95 14.06
N TYR A 123 8.36 -3.82 13.83
CA TYR A 123 9.81 -3.62 14.00
C TYR A 123 10.67 -4.51 13.08
N VAL A 124 10.08 -5.06 12.04
CA VAL A 124 10.83 -5.75 11.00
C VAL A 124 11.50 -4.69 10.13
N HIS A 125 12.81 -4.82 9.92
CA HIS A 125 13.50 -3.96 8.96
C HIS A 125 12.91 -4.21 7.56
N SER A 126 12.39 -3.19 6.93
CA SER A 126 11.83 -3.34 5.60
C SER A 126 12.12 -2.14 4.72
N ASP A 127 12.39 -2.41 3.46
CA ASP A 127 12.64 -1.40 2.45
C ASP A 127 11.83 -1.66 1.19
N ALA A 128 11.46 -0.58 0.52
CA ALA A 128 10.75 -0.63 -0.75
C ALA A 128 11.60 -0.07 -1.87
N TYR A 129 11.63 -0.78 -2.99
CA TYR A 129 12.39 -0.42 -4.18
C TYR A 129 11.53 -0.41 -5.43
N ALA A 130 11.81 0.51 -6.32
CA ALA A 130 11.34 0.36 -7.70
C ALA A 130 11.93 -0.95 -8.24
N ALA A 131 11.06 -1.87 -8.68
CA ALA A 131 11.47 -3.25 -8.97
C ALA A 131 12.63 -3.36 -9.97
N GLY A 132 12.71 -2.42 -10.94
CA GLY A 132 13.82 -2.37 -11.90
C GLY A 132 15.15 -1.93 -11.32
N GLU A 133 15.12 -1.19 -10.21
CA GLU A 133 16.32 -0.63 -9.59
C GLU A 133 17.01 -1.62 -8.61
N LEU A 134 16.28 -2.63 -8.15
CA LEU A 134 16.81 -3.61 -7.20
C LEU A 134 18.12 -4.24 -7.68
N LYS A 135 18.23 -4.56 -8.96
CA LYS A 135 19.41 -5.19 -9.58
C LYS A 135 20.68 -4.34 -9.57
N HIS A 136 20.56 -3.02 -9.35
CA HIS A 136 21.71 -2.10 -9.38
C HIS A 136 22.49 -2.01 -8.06
N GLY A 137 22.35 -3.00 -7.18
CA GLY A 137 23.09 -3.11 -5.93
C GLY A 137 22.33 -3.83 -4.84
N THR A 138 21.13 -3.35 -4.50
CA THR A 138 20.33 -3.79 -3.36
C THR A 138 19.95 -5.27 -3.43
N ILE A 139 19.88 -5.87 -4.61
CA ILE A 139 19.63 -7.31 -4.80
C ILE A 139 20.67 -8.19 -4.08
N SER A 140 21.85 -7.66 -3.77
CA SER A 140 22.87 -8.34 -2.96
C SER A 140 22.41 -8.66 -1.53
N LEU A 141 21.38 -7.95 -1.03
CA LEU A 141 20.78 -8.19 0.29
C LEU A 141 19.76 -9.35 0.27
N ILE A 142 19.41 -9.85 -0.90
CA ILE A 142 18.51 -11.00 -1.01
C ILE A 142 19.26 -12.26 -0.59
N THR A 143 18.80 -12.86 0.49
CA THR A 143 19.33 -14.11 1.04
C THR A 143 18.26 -15.20 1.02
N ASP A 144 18.66 -16.45 1.23
CA ASP A 144 17.73 -17.58 1.25
C ASP A 144 16.64 -17.37 2.33
N GLY A 145 15.38 -17.54 1.92
CA GLY A 145 14.21 -17.44 2.79
C GLY A 145 13.73 -16.03 3.08
N VAL A 146 14.46 -14.96 2.69
CA VAL A 146 14.01 -13.60 2.94
C VAL A 146 12.70 -13.29 2.18
N PRO A 147 11.66 -12.72 2.84
CA PRO A 147 10.43 -12.37 2.15
C PRO A 147 10.62 -11.16 1.22
N VAL A 148 10.13 -11.31 0.00
CA VAL A 148 9.97 -10.24 -0.98
C VAL A 148 8.50 -10.12 -1.33
N ILE A 149 7.89 -8.99 -1.00
CA ILE A 149 6.52 -8.64 -1.36
C ILE A 149 6.56 -7.91 -2.69
N ALA A 150 6.10 -8.58 -3.74
CA ALA A 150 6.04 -8.03 -5.09
C ALA A 150 4.61 -7.57 -5.42
N LEU A 151 4.46 -6.31 -5.77
CA LEU A 151 3.19 -5.73 -6.17
C LEU A 151 3.14 -5.63 -7.70
N ALA A 152 2.17 -6.30 -8.33
CA ALA A 152 2.05 -6.41 -9.79
C ALA A 152 0.57 -6.30 -10.21
N THR A 153 -0.02 -5.10 -9.97
CA THR A 153 -1.42 -4.82 -10.32
C THR A 153 -1.59 -3.99 -11.57
N GLN A 154 -0.51 -3.36 -12.07
CA GLN A 154 -0.56 -2.48 -13.24
C GLN A 154 -0.21 -3.26 -14.51
N LYS A 155 -1.20 -3.39 -15.40
CA LYS A 155 -1.09 -4.20 -16.65
C LYS A 155 0.09 -3.79 -17.52
N GLN A 156 0.33 -2.49 -17.67
CA GLN A 156 1.39 -1.97 -18.55
C GLN A 156 2.82 -2.36 -18.13
N VAL A 157 3.04 -2.63 -16.85
CA VAL A 157 4.36 -2.96 -16.29
C VAL A 157 4.39 -4.36 -15.65
N TYR A 158 3.30 -5.12 -15.77
CA TYR A 158 3.13 -6.44 -15.16
C TYR A 158 4.30 -7.38 -15.49
N GLU A 159 4.57 -7.62 -16.77
CA GLU A 159 5.63 -8.54 -17.23
C GLU A 159 7.01 -8.14 -16.68
N LYS A 160 7.28 -6.84 -16.60
CA LYS A 160 8.54 -6.32 -16.05
C LYS A 160 8.64 -6.57 -14.55
N THR A 161 7.54 -6.40 -13.81
CA THR A 161 7.48 -6.68 -12.38
C THR A 161 7.63 -8.17 -12.11
N ILE A 162 6.97 -9.03 -12.88
CA ILE A 162 7.12 -10.50 -12.82
C ILE A 162 8.57 -10.94 -13.08
N SER A 163 9.23 -10.34 -14.07
CA SER A 163 10.65 -10.61 -14.33
C SER A 163 11.52 -10.26 -13.13
N ASN A 164 11.28 -9.11 -12.48
CA ASN A 164 12.02 -8.73 -11.28
C ASN A 164 11.72 -9.64 -10.07
N ALA A 165 10.48 -10.09 -9.91
CA ALA A 165 10.13 -11.07 -8.88
C ALA A 165 10.85 -12.40 -9.08
N LYS A 166 10.93 -12.91 -10.33
CA LYS A 166 11.72 -14.09 -10.68
C LYS A 166 13.19 -13.91 -10.33
N GLU A 167 13.72 -12.71 -10.57
CA GLU A 167 15.12 -12.40 -10.30
C GLU A 167 15.44 -12.46 -8.80
N THR A 168 14.55 -12.01 -7.93
CA THR A 168 14.70 -12.16 -6.47
C THR A 168 14.55 -13.62 -6.05
N LYS A 169 13.56 -14.32 -6.62
CA LYS A 169 13.32 -15.75 -6.33
C LYS A 169 14.52 -16.62 -6.67
N SER A 170 15.19 -16.36 -7.79
CA SER A 170 16.39 -17.13 -8.20
C SER A 170 17.59 -16.96 -7.24
N ARG A 171 17.52 -15.99 -6.33
CA ARG A 171 18.51 -15.74 -5.28
C ARG A 171 18.07 -16.24 -3.90
N GLY A 172 17.00 -17.04 -3.84
CA GLY A 172 16.53 -17.67 -2.62
C GLY A 172 15.42 -16.92 -1.90
N ALA A 173 14.94 -15.77 -2.40
CA ALA A 173 13.82 -15.05 -1.79
C ALA A 173 12.55 -15.91 -1.72
N ARG A 174 11.76 -15.71 -0.69
CA ARG A 174 10.37 -16.18 -0.62
C ARG A 174 9.46 -15.06 -1.13
N VAL A 175 8.95 -15.24 -2.34
CA VAL A 175 8.15 -14.22 -3.03
C VAL A 175 6.68 -14.35 -2.68
N ILE A 176 6.10 -13.25 -2.18
CA ILE A 176 4.66 -13.05 -2.00
C ILE A 176 4.22 -12.07 -3.09
N LEU A 177 3.46 -12.55 -4.06
CA LEU A 177 2.98 -11.75 -5.18
C LEU A 177 1.56 -11.28 -4.93
N PHE A 178 1.35 -9.96 -4.94
CA PHE A 178 0.03 -9.34 -4.98
C PHE A 178 -0.32 -8.97 -6.41
N THR A 179 -1.43 -9.47 -6.93
CA THR A 179 -1.86 -9.23 -8.30
C THR A 179 -3.37 -9.35 -8.44
N THR A 180 -3.91 -9.01 -9.60
CA THR A 180 -5.34 -9.10 -9.89
C THR A 180 -5.75 -10.53 -10.29
N LYS A 181 -7.04 -10.84 -10.18
CA LYS A 181 -7.59 -12.17 -10.51
C LYS A 181 -7.54 -12.49 -12.01
N ASP A 182 -7.55 -11.47 -12.85
CA ASP A 182 -7.63 -11.58 -14.30
C ASP A 182 -6.30 -11.93 -14.99
N VAL A 183 -5.18 -11.95 -14.24
CA VAL A 183 -3.87 -12.26 -14.82
C VAL A 183 -3.41 -13.69 -14.51
N VAL A 184 -2.71 -14.28 -15.46
CA VAL A 184 -2.05 -15.58 -15.28
C VAL A 184 -0.68 -15.35 -14.68
N VAL A 185 -0.44 -15.92 -13.50
CA VAL A 185 0.88 -15.90 -12.87
C VAL A 185 1.70 -17.07 -13.42
N PRO A 186 2.86 -16.81 -14.06
CA PRO A 186 3.71 -17.90 -14.55
C PRO A 186 4.21 -18.75 -13.39
N GLU A 187 4.39 -20.05 -13.66
CA GLU A 187 4.92 -21.01 -12.69
C GLU A 187 6.31 -20.60 -12.20
N GLY A 188 6.59 -20.86 -10.93
CA GLY A 188 7.89 -20.61 -10.32
C GLY A 188 8.21 -19.13 -10.01
N VAL A 189 7.29 -18.19 -10.23
CA VAL A 189 7.51 -16.76 -9.92
C VAL A 189 7.39 -16.47 -8.43
N ALA A 190 6.39 -17.05 -7.78
CA ALA A 190 6.04 -16.74 -6.41
C ALA A 190 5.82 -18.01 -5.59
N ASP A 191 6.09 -17.92 -4.28
CA ASP A 191 5.73 -18.97 -3.31
C ASP A 191 4.28 -18.84 -2.88
N TYR A 192 3.80 -17.58 -2.84
CA TYR A 192 2.44 -17.26 -2.45
C TYR A 192 1.87 -16.20 -3.39
N VAL A 193 0.60 -16.34 -3.74
CA VAL A 193 -0.11 -15.38 -4.59
C VAL A 193 -1.35 -14.88 -3.86
N VAL A 194 -1.45 -13.58 -3.67
CA VAL A 194 -2.64 -12.90 -3.15
C VAL A 194 -3.37 -12.26 -4.33
N ARG A 195 -4.60 -12.72 -4.57
CA ARG A 195 -5.42 -12.26 -5.68
C ARG A 195 -6.36 -11.15 -5.23
N LEU A 196 -6.28 -10.00 -5.91
CA LEU A 196 -7.19 -8.88 -5.71
C LEU A 196 -8.39 -9.01 -6.65
N ASP A 197 -9.54 -8.53 -6.18
CA ASP A 197 -10.75 -8.51 -6.98
C ASP A 197 -10.65 -7.47 -8.10
N ASP A 198 -11.52 -7.65 -9.11
CA ASP A 198 -11.56 -6.72 -10.24
C ASP A 198 -12.01 -5.32 -9.78
N TYR A 199 -11.23 -4.33 -10.15
CA TYR A 199 -11.46 -2.93 -9.82
C TYR A 199 -10.77 -2.05 -10.87
N ASP A 200 -11.16 -0.77 -10.95
CA ASP A 200 -10.51 0.18 -11.87
C ASP A 200 -9.00 0.26 -11.58
N GLU A 201 -8.15 0.07 -12.59
CA GLU A 201 -6.69 0.02 -12.44
C GLU A 201 -6.12 1.28 -11.78
N LEU A 202 -6.70 2.45 -12.09
CA LEU A 202 -6.31 3.72 -11.49
C LEU A 202 -6.61 3.75 -9.99
N LEU A 203 -7.68 3.09 -9.55
CA LEU A 203 -8.15 3.06 -8.16
C LEU A 203 -7.68 1.80 -7.40
N MET A 204 -7.01 0.87 -8.07
CA MET A 204 -6.45 -0.35 -7.46
C MET A 204 -5.61 -0.07 -6.18
N PRO A 205 -4.89 1.05 -6.05
CA PRO A 205 -4.21 1.42 -4.81
C PRO A 205 -5.08 1.38 -3.56
N LEU A 206 -6.36 1.73 -3.66
CA LEU A 206 -7.30 1.69 -2.53
C LEU A 206 -7.59 0.26 -2.05
N GLN A 207 -7.64 -0.71 -2.97
CA GLN A 207 -7.84 -2.10 -2.62
C GLN A 207 -6.53 -2.75 -2.14
N LEU A 208 -5.41 -2.49 -2.82
CA LEU A 208 -4.12 -3.13 -2.57
C LEU A 208 -3.52 -2.74 -1.22
N ILE A 209 -3.73 -1.50 -0.75
CA ILE A 209 -3.15 -1.05 0.53
C ILE A 209 -3.69 -1.84 1.72
N VAL A 210 -4.94 -2.31 1.66
CA VAL A 210 -5.60 -3.01 2.78
C VAL A 210 -4.89 -4.31 3.15
N PRO A 211 -4.64 -5.28 2.25
CA PRO A 211 -3.91 -6.47 2.60
C PRO A 211 -2.45 -6.21 3.03
N LEU A 212 -1.82 -5.10 2.60
CA LEU A 212 -0.49 -4.72 3.09
C LEU A 212 -0.55 -4.22 4.54
N GLN A 213 -1.56 -3.41 4.89
CA GLN A 213 -1.81 -2.99 6.27
C GLN A 213 -2.16 -4.18 7.17
N LEU A 214 -2.99 -5.10 6.70
CA LEU A 214 -3.33 -6.34 7.41
C LEU A 214 -2.11 -7.24 7.63
N PHE A 215 -1.23 -7.36 6.65
CA PHE A 215 0.01 -8.11 6.79
C PHE A 215 0.89 -7.51 7.90
N ALA A 216 1.10 -6.20 7.90
CA ALA A 216 1.83 -5.50 8.95
C ALA A 216 1.17 -5.69 10.33
N TYR A 217 -0.15 -5.56 10.40
CA TYR A 217 -0.94 -5.78 11.62
C TYR A 217 -0.74 -7.18 12.20
N TYR A 218 -0.94 -8.24 11.39
CA TYR A 218 -0.78 -9.61 11.87
C TYR A 218 0.66 -9.95 12.20
N MET A 219 1.63 -9.40 11.47
CA MET A 219 3.05 -9.51 11.85
C MET A 219 3.30 -8.92 13.23
N ALA A 220 2.75 -7.74 13.53
CA ALA A 220 2.89 -7.08 14.82
C ALA A 220 2.22 -7.88 15.94
N VAL A 221 0.97 -8.30 15.75
CA VAL A 221 0.21 -9.10 16.73
C VAL A 221 0.93 -10.41 17.06
N LEU A 222 1.38 -11.16 16.05
CA LEU A 222 2.08 -12.43 16.24
C LEU A 222 3.45 -12.26 16.89
N ARG A 223 4.06 -11.09 16.79
CA ARG A 223 5.31 -10.73 17.48
C ARG A 223 5.08 -10.15 18.88
N GLY A 224 3.82 -10.02 19.32
CA GLY A 224 3.48 -9.43 20.63
C GLY A 224 3.73 -7.92 20.71
N CYS A 225 3.73 -7.21 19.56
CA CYS A 225 3.92 -5.77 19.52
C CYS A 225 2.59 -5.03 19.76
N ASP A 226 2.65 -3.85 20.39
CA ASP A 226 1.50 -2.95 20.50
C ASP A 226 1.28 -2.26 19.15
N VAL A 227 0.16 -2.57 18.49
CA VAL A 227 -0.17 -2.06 17.15
C VAL A 227 -0.64 -0.61 17.17
N ASP A 228 -1.19 -0.15 18.29
CA ASP A 228 -1.74 1.20 18.43
C ASP A 228 -0.70 2.20 18.96
N LYS A 229 0.21 1.73 19.81
CA LYS A 229 1.25 2.54 20.45
C LYS A 229 2.63 1.90 20.26
N PRO A 230 3.14 1.87 19.02
CA PRO A 230 4.46 1.31 18.75
C PRO A 230 5.55 2.11 19.46
N ARG A 231 6.60 1.39 19.91
CA ARG A 231 7.72 2.01 20.62
C ARG A 231 8.38 3.11 19.77
N ASN A 232 8.89 4.13 20.44
CA ASN A 232 9.66 5.24 19.83
C ASN A 232 8.88 6.09 18.83
N LEU A 233 7.57 5.92 18.70
CA LEU A 233 6.71 6.72 17.85
C LEU A 233 5.64 7.44 18.68
N ALA A 234 5.24 8.61 18.20
CA ALA A 234 4.14 9.38 18.75
C ALA A 234 3.24 9.90 17.62
N LYS A 235 1.95 10.07 17.91
CA LYS A 235 0.99 10.59 16.91
C LYS A 235 1.34 12.00 16.44
N SER A 236 1.98 12.79 17.31
CA SER A 236 2.56 14.08 16.98
C SER A 236 3.90 14.23 17.72
N VAL A 237 4.93 14.65 17.00
CA VAL A 237 6.23 14.97 17.58
C VAL A 237 6.18 16.43 18.00
N THR A 238 6.33 16.72 19.29
CA THR A 238 6.26 18.05 19.89
C THR A 238 7.59 18.51 20.51
N VAL A 239 8.64 17.71 20.36
CA VAL A 239 9.99 18.01 20.83
C VAL A 239 10.93 18.14 19.64
N GLU A 240 11.80 19.13 19.67
CA GLU A 240 12.87 19.34 18.71
C GLU A 240 14.18 18.71 19.23
#